data_f6bec625b7db806941c184eebe1c0648
#
_entry.id   f6bec625b7db806941c184eebe1c0648
#
_cell.length_a   1.000
_cell.length_b   1.000
_cell.length_c   1.000
_cell.angle_alpha   90.00
_cell.angle_beta   90.00
_cell.angle_gamma   90.00
#
_symmetry.space_group_name_H-M   'P 1'
#
loop_
_entity.id
_entity.type
_entity.pdbx_description
1 polymer ?
#
loop_
_entity_poly.entity_id
_entity_poly.type
_entity_poly.pdbx_seq_one_letter_code
_entity_poly.pdbx_strand_id
1 'polypeptide(L)'
;MKQSKKTKLLGRYEIQSSIGKGGMGTVYKAIDSFLQRTIALKVISIASLEIASPDKKKLDQCLQEARLAAQFIHPNIVITHDAGIANDRFFIALEFIDGQSLQKHRQKPDLLPHNQVLEIVYNTCYALDYIHQKGYMHLDIKPSNIMLTSRDEVKLMDFGISRILKQETVQKKKCVLVGTPAYMSPEQAAGEASVDQRSDIFSLGVVLYELLVGKKPFEGKDIHETVYRIANVEPAPLSKFLPDVGGGLEYIVQRALEKDKIDRYQTILDLAEAILPIIKGTDSSQLDKQDQKKIAFLRRLLFFKHFQYNELMEILRISAWSYLERRTQIMGSDPADNHIYFLIQGRAKLTLKGDTHLLQQGECFGETAVLYKMPRNATVTAESNCIVMAINANLLKQASEALQVKFLREFYNKKILQLVDVNLKLIRTGTIGGKH
;
A
#
# COMPACT_ATOMS: atom_id res chain seq x y z
N MET A 1 -7.82 1.83 60.33
CA MET A 1 -8.25 0.66 59.58
C MET A 1 -8.28 1.00 58.08
N LYS A 2 -7.31 0.52 57.32
CA LYS A 2 -7.29 0.68 55.89
C LYS A 2 -8.35 -0.27 55.30
N GLN A 3 -9.39 0.26 54.67
CA GLN A 3 -10.34 -0.54 53.89
C GLN A 3 -9.55 -1.32 52.85
N SER A 4 -9.51 -2.63 52.97
CA SER A 4 -8.99 -3.56 51.97
C SER A 4 -9.83 -3.38 50.69
N LYS A 5 -9.29 -2.73 49.66
CA LYS A 5 -9.89 -2.70 48.33
C LYS A 5 -10.03 -4.16 47.90
N LYS A 6 -11.27 -4.68 47.83
CA LYS A 6 -11.54 -6.01 47.26
C LYS A 6 -10.91 -6.08 45.86
N THR A 7 -9.84 -6.84 45.72
CA THR A 7 -9.17 -7.08 44.47
C THR A 7 -10.18 -7.76 43.51
N LYS A 8 -10.46 -7.12 42.38
CA LYS A 8 -11.41 -7.66 41.42
C LYS A 8 -10.69 -8.71 40.57
N LEU A 9 -11.12 -9.98 40.71
CA LEU A 9 -10.56 -11.11 40.00
C LEU A 9 -11.39 -11.46 38.75
N LEU A 10 -10.71 -11.79 37.66
CA LEU A 10 -11.27 -12.44 36.48
C LEU A 10 -10.49 -13.73 36.22
N GLY A 11 -11.03 -14.87 36.63
CA GLY A 11 -10.25 -16.11 36.67
C GLY A 11 -9.03 -15.95 37.58
N ARG A 12 -7.82 -16.23 37.06
CA ARG A 12 -6.55 -16.06 37.78
C ARG A 12 -5.96 -14.65 37.71
N TYR A 13 -6.61 -13.70 37.02
CA TYR A 13 -6.07 -12.37 36.76
C TYR A 13 -6.58 -11.37 37.76
N GLU A 14 -5.66 -10.70 38.46
CA GLU A 14 -5.97 -9.64 39.43
C GLU A 14 -6.00 -8.29 38.73
N ILE A 15 -7.18 -7.70 38.57
CA ILE A 15 -7.39 -6.41 37.92
C ILE A 15 -6.86 -5.28 38.80
N GLN A 16 -5.89 -4.53 38.30
CA GLN A 16 -5.33 -3.37 38.98
C GLN A 16 -6.04 -2.06 38.61
N SER A 17 -6.07 -1.75 37.30
CA SER A 17 -6.65 -0.50 36.78
C SER A 17 -7.17 -0.70 35.34
N SER A 18 -8.13 0.14 34.94
CA SER A 18 -8.51 0.25 33.53
C SER A 18 -7.50 1.13 32.81
N ILE A 19 -6.99 0.66 31.67
CA ILE A 19 -6.02 1.36 30.83
C ILE A 19 -6.59 1.75 29.46
N GLY A 20 -7.75 1.21 29.08
CA GLY A 20 -8.45 1.57 27.85
C GLY A 20 -9.90 1.12 27.86
N LYS A 21 -10.77 1.89 27.20
CA LYS A 21 -12.17 1.54 26.98
C LYS A 21 -12.51 1.82 25.52
N GLY A 22 -13.01 0.82 24.81
CA GLY A 22 -13.42 0.92 23.40
C GLY A 22 -14.77 0.27 23.16
N GLY A 23 -15.26 0.38 21.93
CA GLY A 23 -16.56 -0.19 21.53
C GLY A 23 -16.66 -1.73 21.71
N MET A 24 -15.53 -2.42 21.73
CA MET A 24 -15.47 -3.90 21.86
C MET A 24 -15.19 -4.38 23.29
N GLY A 25 -14.99 -3.48 24.25
CA GLY A 25 -14.70 -3.90 25.63
C GLY A 25 -13.75 -2.97 26.36
N THR A 26 -13.27 -3.44 27.50
CA THR A 26 -12.36 -2.68 28.37
C THR A 26 -11.04 -3.43 28.52
N VAL A 27 -9.95 -2.70 28.42
CA VAL A 27 -8.59 -3.22 28.65
C VAL A 27 -8.15 -2.82 30.06
N TYR A 28 -7.68 -3.79 30.81
CA TYR A 28 -7.19 -3.60 32.16
C TYR A 28 -5.70 -3.95 32.26
N LYS A 29 -4.98 -3.20 33.08
CA LYS A 29 -3.71 -3.65 33.64
C LYS A 29 -4.02 -4.67 34.70
N ALA A 30 -3.49 -5.87 34.62
CA ALA A 30 -3.73 -6.95 35.56
C ALA A 30 -2.44 -7.73 35.89
N ILE A 31 -2.46 -8.49 36.95
CA ILE A 31 -1.39 -9.42 37.32
C ILE A 31 -1.91 -10.84 37.10
N ASP A 32 -1.17 -11.63 36.34
CA ASP A 32 -1.34 -13.08 36.32
C ASP A 32 -0.82 -13.64 37.64
N SER A 33 -1.72 -14.02 38.52
CA SER A 33 -1.38 -14.46 39.88
C SER A 33 -0.56 -15.76 39.91
N PHE A 34 -0.64 -16.58 38.85
CA PHE A 34 0.11 -17.81 38.72
C PHE A 34 1.53 -17.56 38.24
N LEU A 35 1.70 -16.74 37.19
CA LEU A 35 3.01 -16.46 36.59
C LEU A 35 3.68 -15.20 37.18
N GLN A 36 3.03 -14.50 38.11
CA GLN A 36 3.52 -13.29 38.79
C GLN A 36 4.04 -12.21 37.82
N ARG A 37 3.32 -12.02 36.71
CA ARG A 37 3.66 -11.01 35.69
C ARG A 37 2.52 -10.05 35.41
N THR A 38 2.88 -8.83 35.02
CA THR A 38 1.91 -7.84 34.57
C THR A 38 1.48 -8.16 33.14
N ILE A 39 0.16 -8.08 32.89
CA ILE A 39 -0.45 -8.30 31.58
C ILE A 39 -1.46 -7.20 31.25
N ALA A 40 -1.78 -7.05 29.96
CA ALA A 40 -2.94 -6.29 29.49
C ALA A 40 -4.11 -7.27 29.29
N LEU A 41 -5.17 -7.12 30.08
CA LEU A 41 -6.34 -8.00 30.04
C LEU A 41 -7.47 -7.30 29.29
N LYS A 42 -7.72 -7.69 28.03
CA LYS A 42 -8.85 -7.21 27.23
C LYS A 42 -10.08 -8.05 27.57
N VAL A 43 -11.12 -7.39 28.08
CA VAL A 43 -12.36 -8.02 28.56
C VAL A 43 -13.52 -7.54 27.72
N ILE A 44 -14.24 -8.49 27.14
CA ILE A 44 -15.39 -8.26 26.27
C ILE A 44 -16.62 -8.89 26.95
N SER A 45 -17.72 -8.12 27.11
CA SER A 45 -18.96 -8.68 27.62
C SER A 45 -19.59 -9.58 26.56
N ILE A 46 -20.00 -10.79 26.94
CA ILE A 46 -20.71 -11.71 26.05
C ILE A 46 -22.02 -11.09 25.57
N ALA A 47 -22.68 -10.28 26.40
CA ALA A 47 -23.87 -9.54 26.01
C ALA A 47 -23.61 -8.48 24.94
N SER A 48 -22.41 -7.87 24.88
CA SER A 48 -22.03 -6.90 23.84
C SER A 48 -21.62 -7.56 22.51
N LEU A 49 -21.51 -8.87 22.47
CA LEU A 49 -21.29 -9.63 21.22
C LEU A 49 -22.60 -9.86 20.44
N GLU A 50 -23.73 -9.22 20.85
CA GLU A 50 -25.09 -9.41 20.31
C GLU A 50 -25.50 -10.89 20.26
N ILE A 51 -25.02 -11.68 21.20
CA ILE A 51 -25.36 -13.09 21.36
C ILE A 51 -26.69 -13.11 22.15
N ALA A 52 -27.82 -13.06 21.42
CA ALA A 52 -29.17 -13.10 21.99
C ALA A 52 -29.51 -14.43 22.70
N SER A 53 -28.70 -15.45 22.50
CA SER A 53 -28.55 -16.67 23.30
C SER A 53 -27.09 -17.11 23.13
N PRO A 54 -26.51 -17.94 23.98
CA PRO A 54 -25.10 -18.31 23.88
C PRO A 54 -24.89 -19.09 22.56
N ASP A 55 -24.71 -18.34 21.46
CA ASP A 55 -24.34 -18.91 20.18
C ASP A 55 -22.89 -19.41 20.33
N LYS A 56 -22.82 -20.65 20.79
CA LYS A 56 -21.57 -21.38 21.04
C LYS A 56 -20.62 -21.25 19.84
N LYS A 57 -21.18 -21.13 18.64
CA LYS A 57 -20.42 -21.00 17.40
C LYS A 57 -19.63 -19.67 17.29
N LYS A 58 -20.21 -18.53 17.68
CA LYS A 58 -19.52 -17.23 17.71
C LYS A 58 -18.41 -17.20 18.74
N LEU A 59 -18.68 -17.75 19.90
CA LEU A 59 -17.71 -17.81 20.98
C LEU A 59 -16.53 -18.72 20.61
N ASP A 60 -16.81 -19.88 19.99
CA ASP A 60 -15.79 -20.77 19.47
C ASP A 60 -14.95 -20.10 18.37
N GLN A 61 -15.56 -19.28 17.51
CA GLN A 61 -14.85 -18.47 16.52
C GLN A 61 -13.92 -17.45 17.18
N CYS A 62 -14.37 -16.72 18.19
CA CYS A 62 -13.52 -15.78 18.95
C CYS A 62 -12.33 -16.47 19.62
N LEU A 63 -12.57 -17.66 20.20
CA LEU A 63 -11.50 -18.48 20.79
C LEU A 63 -10.53 -19.00 19.73
N GLN A 64 -11.03 -19.38 18.57
CA GLN A 64 -10.20 -19.85 17.45
C GLN A 64 -9.29 -18.75 16.93
N GLU A 65 -9.80 -17.51 16.75
CA GLU A 65 -8.95 -16.38 16.35
C GLU A 65 -7.94 -15.99 17.41
N ALA A 66 -8.32 -16.00 18.69
CA ALA A 66 -7.38 -15.75 19.76
C ALA A 66 -6.25 -16.80 19.79
N ARG A 67 -6.58 -18.09 19.54
CA ARG A 67 -5.58 -19.16 19.38
C ARG A 67 -4.67 -18.95 18.19
N LEU A 68 -5.20 -18.45 17.07
CA LEU A 68 -4.39 -18.10 15.89
C LEU A 68 -3.46 -16.91 16.20
N ALA A 69 -3.99 -15.85 16.83
CA ALA A 69 -3.18 -14.72 17.25
C ALA A 69 -2.06 -15.12 18.23
N ALA A 70 -2.28 -16.13 19.09
CA ALA A 70 -1.28 -16.65 20.00
C ALA A 70 -0.11 -17.39 19.32
N GLN A 71 -0.25 -17.74 18.04
CA GLN A 71 0.84 -18.36 17.25
C GLN A 71 1.81 -17.33 16.66
N PHE A 72 1.47 -16.04 16.71
CA PHE A 72 2.32 -14.99 16.18
C PHE A 72 3.37 -14.58 17.22
N ILE A 73 4.60 -14.90 16.92
CA ILE A 73 5.78 -14.56 17.73
C ILE A 73 6.72 -13.72 16.87
N HIS A 74 6.68 -12.40 17.09
CA HIS A 74 7.49 -11.43 16.34
C HIS A 74 7.81 -10.24 17.25
N PRO A 75 9.00 -9.62 17.19
CA PRO A 75 9.37 -8.50 18.07
C PRO A 75 8.41 -7.31 17.98
N ASN A 76 7.84 -7.07 16.80
CA ASN A 76 6.91 -5.97 16.57
C ASN A 76 5.42 -6.37 16.65
N ILE A 77 5.09 -7.52 17.23
CA ILE A 77 3.72 -7.99 17.46
C ILE A 77 3.50 -8.18 18.94
N VAL A 78 2.38 -7.72 19.47
CA VAL A 78 1.97 -7.95 20.86
C VAL A 78 1.65 -9.43 21.07
N ILE A 79 2.31 -10.05 22.04
CA ILE A 79 2.15 -11.48 22.33
C ILE A 79 0.80 -11.72 23.01
N THR A 80 0.04 -12.67 22.48
CA THR A 80 -1.16 -13.20 23.13
C THR A 80 -0.75 -14.35 24.06
N HIS A 81 -0.93 -14.17 25.37
CA HIS A 81 -0.53 -15.14 26.38
C HIS A 81 -1.60 -16.18 26.68
N ASP A 82 -2.87 -15.76 26.65
CA ASP A 82 -4.02 -16.62 27.00
C ASP A 82 -5.31 -16.02 26.47
N ALA A 83 -6.33 -16.82 26.28
CA ALA A 83 -7.67 -16.38 25.98
C ALA A 83 -8.70 -17.39 26.53
N GLY A 84 -9.82 -16.90 27.00
CA GLY A 84 -10.84 -17.77 27.58
C GLY A 84 -12.08 -17.04 28.02
N ILE A 85 -12.89 -17.77 28.77
CA ILE A 85 -14.14 -17.28 29.35
C ILE A 85 -14.05 -17.40 30.87
N ALA A 86 -14.35 -16.31 31.55
CA ALA A 86 -14.48 -16.29 33.00
C ALA A 86 -15.59 -15.31 33.41
N ASN A 87 -16.46 -15.71 34.35
CA ASN A 87 -17.56 -14.91 34.84
C ASN A 87 -18.42 -14.28 33.72
N ASP A 88 -18.86 -15.10 32.77
CA ASP A 88 -19.66 -14.69 31.60
C ASP A 88 -19.02 -13.56 30.76
N ARG A 89 -17.68 -13.53 30.73
CA ARG A 89 -16.92 -12.58 29.94
C ARG A 89 -15.86 -13.31 29.15
N PHE A 90 -15.73 -12.94 27.89
CA PHE A 90 -14.59 -13.34 27.09
C PHE A 90 -13.40 -12.45 27.42
N PHE A 91 -12.24 -13.04 27.63
CA PHE A 91 -11.02 -12.30 27.90
C PHE A 91 -9.87 -12.77 27.01
N ILE A 92 -8.94 -11.85 26.78
CA ILE A 92 -7.66 -12.10 26.14
C ILE A 92 -6.58 -11.47 27.01
N ALA A 93 -5.62 -12.28 27.42
CA ALA A 93 -4.44 -11.85 28.16
C ALA A 93 -3.29 -11.57 27.17
N LEU A 94 -2.86 -10.34 27.09
CA LEU A 94 -1.85 -9.83 26.17
C LEU A 94 -0.59 -9.41 26.93
N GLU A 95 0.53 -9.37 26.24
CA GLU A 95 1.74 -8.67 26.68
C GLU A 95 1.38 -7.25 27.13
N PHE A 96 1.82 -6.84 28.35
CA PHE A 96 1.65 -5.47 28.78
C PHE A 96 2.72 -4.60 28.16
N ILE A 97 2.31 -3.61 27.37
CA ILE A 97 3.22 -2.66 26.72
C ILE A 97 3.28 -1.39 27.56
N ASP A 98 4.47 -1.07 28.07
CA ASP A 98 4.77 0.23 28.67
C ASP A 98 5.01 1.24 27.56
N GLY A 99 3.94 1.93 27.16
CA GLY A 99 3.97 2.81 26.01
C GLY A 99 2.60 3.41 25.68
N GLN A 100 2.49 4.00 24.52
CA GLN A 100 1.28 4.68 24.06
C GLN A 100 0.94 4.27 22.63
N SER A 101 -0.35 4.26 22.28
CA SER A 101 -0.76 4.06 20.89
C SER A 101 -0.49 5.31 20.06
N LEU A 102 -0.26 5.12 18.76
CA LEU A 102 -0.08 6.22 17.81
C LEU A 102 -1.32 7.12 17.68
N GLN A 103 -2.44 6.71 18.25
CA GLN A 103 -3.65 7.54 18.37
C GLN A 103 -3.37 8.90 18.99
N LYS A 104 -2.40 9.00 19.90
CA LYS A 104 -2.00 10.25 20.56
C LYS A 104 -1.24 11.18 19.61
N HIS A 105 -0.53 10.63 18.64
CA HIS A 105 0.38 11.35 17.75
C HIS A 105 -0.24 11.73 16.40
N ARG A 106 -1.56 11.84 16.30
CA ARG A 106 -2.27 12.11 15.05
C ARG A 106 -2.48 13.60 14.75
N GLN A 107 -2.26 14.47 15.72
CA GLN A 107 -2.55 15.91 15.58
C GLN A 107 -1.50 16.73 16.32
N LYS A 108 -1.30 17.97 15.85
CA LYS A 108 -0.48 18.95 16.58
C LYS A 108 -1.05 19.20 17.98
N PRO A 109 -0.22 19.42 19.04
CA PRO A 109 1.24 19.51 18.96
C PRO A 109 2.00 18.16 19.04
N ASP A 110 1.30 17.02 19.17
CA ASP A 110 1.86 15.72 19.50
C ASP A 110 2.35 14.92 18.26
N LEU A 111 2.46 15.55 17.07
CA LEU A 111 3.02 14.87 15.88
C LEU A 111 4.48 14.48 16.12
N LEU A 112 4.82 13.27 15.68
CA LEU A 112 6.18 12.76 15.74
C LEU A 112 7.06 13.36 14.62
N PRO A 113 8.39 13.40 14.81
CA PRO A 113 9.32 13.73 13.72
C PRO A 113 9.15 12.78 12.52
N HIS A 114 9.29 13.29 11.30
CA HIS A 114 9.05 12.51 10.09
C HIS A 114 9.89 11.22 10.03
N ASN A 115 11.18 11.28 10.38
CA ASN A 115 12.04 10.10 10.40
C ASN A 115 11.52 9.03 11.36
N GLN A 116 11.05 9.42 12.55
CA GLN A 116 10.48 8.49 13.51
C GLN A 116 9.17 7.86 12.97
N VAL A 117 8.34 8.63 12.26
CA VAL A 117 7.14 8.11 11.58
C VAL A 117 7.53 7.05 10.55
N LEU A 118 8.57 7.30 9.76
CA LEU A 118 9.05 6.37 8.74
C LEU A 118 9.60 5.08 9.36
N GLU A 119 10.37 5.18 10.45
CA GLU A 119 10.87 4.02 11.20
C GLU A 119 9.73 3.18 11.79
N ILE A 120 8.70 3.83 12.33
CA ILE A 120 7.49 3.15 12.84
C ILE A 120 6.80 2.38 11.72
N VAL A 121 6.58 3.02 10.56
CA VAL A 121 5.92 2.38 9.42
C VAL A 121 6.79 1.24 8.89
N TYR A 122 8.09 1.43 8.78
CA TYR A 122 9.05 0.39 8.38
C TYR A 122 8.97 -0.85 9.26
N ASN A 123 9.04 -0.68 10.60
CA ASN A 123 8.92 -1.79 11.53
C ASN A 123 7.51 -2.44 11.52
N THR A 124 6.46 -1.65 11.26
CA THR A 124 5.10 -2.17 11.09
C THR A 124 4.99 -3.03 9.83
N CYS A 125 5.71 -2.69 8.74
CA CYS A 125 5.76 -3.52 7.54
C CYS A 125 6.31 -4.91 7.83
N TYR A 126 7.37 -5.04 8.64
CA TYR A 126 7.92 -6.36 9.00
C TYR A 126 6.95 -7.20 9.85
N ALA A 127 6.22 -6.55 10.76
CA ALA A 127 5.16 -7.23 11.51
C ALA A 127 4.05 -7.76 10.59
N LEU A 128 3.64 -6.95 9.60
CA LEU A 128 2.62 -7.32 8.62
C LEU A 128 3.13 -8.40 7.66
N ASP A 129 4.37 -8.30 7.18
CA ASP A 129 4.96 -9.34 6.33
C ASP A 129 4.95 -10.71 7.00
N TYR A 130 5.34 -10.76 8.27
CA TYR A 130 5.34 -11.99 9.06
C TYR A 130 3.96 -12.67 9.10
N ILE A 131 2.86 -11.91 9.24
CA ILE A 131 1.50 -12.48 9.22
C ILE A 131 1.03 -12.80 7.82
N HIS A 132 1.41 -12.00 6.81
CA HIS A 132 1.07 -12.25 5.40
C HIS A 132 1.71 -13.55 4.90
N GLN A 133 2.97 -13.84 5.25
CA GLN A 133 3.64 -15.11 4.94
C GLN A 133 2.95 -16.32 5.56
N LYS A 134 2.22 -16.14 6.66
CA LYS A 134 1.38 -17.19 7.28
C LYS A 134 -0.04 -17.28 6.70
N GLY A 135 -0.33 -16.49 5.63
CA GLY A 135 -1.63 -16.47 4.96
C GLY A 135 -2.69 -15.63 5.67
N TYR A 136 -2.30 -14.76 6.62
CA TYR A 136 -3.24 -13.89 7.34
C TYR A 136 -3.13 -12.43 6.91
N MET A 137 -4.20 -11.69 7.09
CA MET A 137 -4.28 -10.24 6.89
C MET A 137 -4.77 -9.59 8.17
N HIS A 138 -4.30 -8.39 8.46
CA HIS A 138 -4.71 -7.65 9.66
C HIS A 138 -6.09 -7.00 9.49
N LEU A 139 -6.32 -6.27 8.40
CA LEU A 139 -7.57 -5.63 7.97
C LEU A 139 -8.18 -4.60 8.93
N ASP A 140 -7.45 -4.19 9.96
CA ASP A 140 -7.85 -3.12 10.90
C ASP A 140 -6.64 -2.27 11.31
N ILE A 141 -5.74 -1.99 10.36
CA ILE A 141 -4.58 -1.12 10.60
C ILE A 141 -5.05 0.31 10.81
N LYS A 142 -4.71 0.85 11.97
CA LYS A 142 -5.00 2.23 12.38
C LYS A 142 -4.09 2.64 13.53
N PRO A 143 -3.95 3.93 13.82
CA PRO A 143 -3.05 4.41 14.88
C PRO A 143 -3.32 3.85 16.27
N SER A 144 -4.58 3.50 16.59
CA SER A 144 -4.91 2.89 17.89
C SER A 144 -4.40 1.46 18.04
N ASN A 145 -4.09 0.77 16.92
CA ASN A 145 -3.63 -0.62 16.91
C ASN A 145 -2.11 -0.74 16.73
N ILE A 146 -1.40 0.38 16.70
CA ILE A 146 0.07 0.44 16.68
C ILE A 146 0.52 1.17 17.94
N MET A 147 1.31 0.52 18.78
CA MET A 147 1.88 1.09 19.99
C MET A 147 3.36 1.41 19.80
N LEU A 148 3.78 2.50 20.45
CA LEU A 148 5.18 2.86 20.61
C LEU A 148 5.53 2.71 22.08
N THR A 149 6.53 1.88 22.39
CA THR A 149 6.99 1.65 23.76
C THR A 149 7.78 2.87 24.26
N SER A 150 8.05 2.95 25.57
CA SER A 150 8.95 3.95 26.16
C SER A 150 10.40 3.87 25.65
N ARG A 151 10.74 2.82 24.87
CA ARG A 151 12.06 2.60 24.21
C ARG A 151 11.98 2.79 22.70
N ASP A 152 10.92 3.42 22.19
CA ASP A 152 10.65 3.62 20.76
C ASP A 152 10.49 2.32 19.95
N GLU A 153 10.17 1.19 20.60
CA GLU A 153 9.87 -0.06 19.91
C GLU A 153 8.42 -0.09 19.45
N VAL A 154 8.19 -0.54 18.22
CA VAL A 154 6.86 -0.65 17.62
C VAL A 154 6.23 -1.98 17.98
N LYS A 155 4.96 -1.97 18.39
CA LYS A 155 4.16 -3.16 18.69
C LYS A 155 2.79 -3.07 18.01
N LEU A 156 2.55 -3.95 17.05
CA LEU A 156 1.25 -4.10 16.37
C LEU A 156 0.33 -4.99 17.21
N MET A 157 -0.92 -4.59 17.38
CA MET A 157 -1.90 -5.26 18.23
C MET A 157 -3.26 -5.46 17.55
N ASP A 158 -4.13 -6.21 18.19
CA ASP A 158 -5.54 -6.41 17.84
C ASP A 158 -5.78 -7.15 16.49
N PHE A 159 -5.13 -8.31 16.34
CA PHE A 159 -5.34 -9.20 15.20
C PHE A 159 -6.74 -9.87 15.24
N GLY A 160 -7.44 -9.83 14.12
CA GLY A 160 -8.53 -10.75 13.74
C GLY A 160 -9.86 -10.66 14.48
N ILE A 161 -9.91 -10.32 15.77
CA ILE A 161 -11.17 -10.33 16.56
C ILE A 161 -12.20 -9.35 16.00
N SER A 162 -11.74 -8.25 15.40
CA SER A 162 -12.59 -7.29 14.72
C SER A 162 -13.26 -7.88 13.46
N ARG A 163 -12.68 -8.90 12.84
CA ARG A 163 -13.21 -9.51 11.61
C ARG A 163 -14.46 -10.34 11.85
N ILE A 164 -14.49 -11.18 12.89
CA ILE A 164 -15.68 -11.96 13.23
C ILE A 164 -16.86 -11.07 13.57
N LEU A 165 -16.62 -10.02 14.35
CA LEU A 165 -17.65 -9.07 14.74
C LEU A 165 -18.18 -8.24 13.56
N LYS A 166 -17.34 -8.04 12.52
CA LYS A 166 -17.72 -7.31 11.30
C LYS A 166 -18.37 -8.17 10.21
N GLN A 167 -18.02 -9.47 10.08
CA GLN A 167 -18.54 -10.33 9.00
C GLN A 167 -20.07 -10.55 9.06
N GLU A 168 -20.68 -10.59 10.22
CA GLU A 168 -22.15 -10.74 10.32
C GLU A 168 -22.92 -9.47 9.94
N THR A 169 -22.31 -8.30 10.09
CA THR A 169 -22.93 -7.02 9.70
C THR A 169 -23.03 -6.90 8.17
N VAL A 170 -22.10 -7.49 7.43
CA VAL A 170 -22.09 -7.49 5.96
C VAL A 170 -23.12 -8.50 5.39
N GLN A 171 -23.29 -9.67 6.02
CA GLN A 171 -24.26 -10.69 5.54
C GLN A 171 -25.73 -10.29 5.75
N LYS A 172 -26.05 -9.38 6.65
CA LYS A 172 -27.42 -8.93 6.93
C LYS A 172 -27.89 -7.73 6.10
N LYS A 173 -27.43 -7.50 4.86
CA LYS A 173 -27.93 -6.47 3.91
C LYS A 173 -28.16 -5.06 4.50
N LYS A 174 -27.72 -4.78 5.72
CA LYS A 174 -27.61 -3.45 6.32
C LYS A 174 -26.14 -3.24 6.62
N CYS A 175 -25.44 -2.55 5.72
CA CYS A 175 -24.08 -2.03 5.99
C CYS A 175 -24.14 -1.08 7.20
N VAL A 176 -24.21 -1.63 8.40
CA VAL A 176 -23.83 -0.87 9.58
C VAL A 176 -22.31 -0.92 9.63
N LEU A 177 -21.67 0.05 9.03
CA LEU A 177 -20.23 0.30 9.14
C LEU A 177 -19.91 0.60 10.61
N VAL A 178 -19.70 -0.44 11.41
CA VAL A 178 -19.27 -0.32 12.80
C VAL A 178 -17.77 -0.08 12.82
N GLY A 179 -17.36 1.11 13.19
CA GLY A 179 -15.95 1.54 13.26
C GLY A 179 -15.69 2.82 12.48
N THR A 180 -14.49 3.33 12.57
CA THR A 180 -14.07 4.50 11.79
C THR A 180 -13.63 4.02 10.40
N PRO A 181 -14.42 4.19 9.33
CA PRO A 181 -14.10 3.67 8.00
C PRO A 181 -12.86 4.33 7.38
N ALA A 182 -12.38 5.41 7.98
CA ALA A 182 -11.34 6.27 7.44
C ALA A 182 -10.00 5.60 7.10
N TYR A 183 -9.77 4.37 7.60
CA TYR A 183 -8.56 3.58 7.33
C TYR A 183 -8.84 2.35 6.44
N MET A 184 -10.09 2.12 6.06
CA MET A 184 -10.44 1.01 5.18
C MET A 184 -9.89 1.22 3.77
N SER A 185 -9.50 0.15 3.12
CA SER A 185 -9.19 0.18 1.69
C SER A 185 -10.45 0.31 0.84
N PRO A 186 -10.36 0.77 -0.43
CA PRO A 186 -11.50 0.86 -1.34
C PRO A 186 -12.29 -0.44 -1.45
N GLU A 187 -11.60 -1.58 -1.59
CA GLU A 187 -12.20 -2.91 -1.69
C GLU A 187 -12.89 -3.36 -0.39
N GLN A 188 -12.35 -2.97 0.77
CA GLN A 188 -13.04 -3.20 2.04
C GLN A 188 -14.30 -2.33 2.17
N ALA A 189 -14.21 -1.06 1.78
CA ALA A 189 -15.32 -0.12 1.83
C ALA A 189 -16.44 -0.50 0.86
N ALA A 190 -16.10 -1.10 -0.29
CA ALA A 190 -17.04 -1.64 -1.27
C ALA A 190 -17.64 -2.99 -0.85
N GLY A 191 -17.09 -3.64 0.18
CA GLY A 191 -17.54 -4.99 0.60
C GLY A 191 -17.18 -6.08 -0.41
N GLU A 192 -16.09 -5.91 -1.16
CA GLU A 192 -15.66 -6.89 -2.16
C GLU A 192 -15.27 -8.22 -1.53
N ALA A 193 -15.55 -9.31 -2.24
CA ALA A 193 -15.13 -10.66 -1.84
C ALA A 193 -13.61 -10.88 -1.99
N SER A 194 -12.94 -10.07 -2.81
CA SER A 194 -11.53 -10.22 -3.20
C SER A 194 -10.57 -9.31 -2.40
N VAL A 195 -10.79 -9.19 -1.09
CA VAL A 195 -9.86 -8.48 -0.18
C VAL A 195 -8.61 -9.33 0.01
N ASP A 196 -7.42 -8.74 -0.16
CA ASP A 196 -6.13 -9.39 0.02
C ASP A 196 -5.15 -8.53 0.86
N GLN A 197 -3.91 -8.99 1.01
CA GLN A 197 -2.87 -8.32 1.81
C GLN A 197 -2.60 -6.86 1.41
N ARG A 198 -2.92 -6.46 0.17
CA ARG A 198 -2.75 -5.08 -0.31
C ARG A 198 -3.72 -4.10 0.33
N SER A 199 -4.77 -4.59 1.00
CA SER A 199 -5.64 -3.77 1.84
C SER A 199 -4.92 -3.24 3.09
N ASP A 200 -4.03 -4.04 3.70
CA ASP A 200 -3.19 -3.59 4.81
C ASP A 200 -2.18 -2.52 4.37
N ILE A 201 -1.68 -2.61 3.12
CA ILE A 201 -0.80 -1.59 2.53
C ILE A 201 -1.51 -0.24 2.42
N PHE A 202 -2.75 -0.23 1.91
CA PHE A 202 -3.56 0.98 1.84
C PHE A 202 -3.81 1.57 3.22
N SER A 203 -4.24 0.75 4.18
CA SER A 203 -4.51 1.18 5.55
C SER A 203 -3.27 1.77 6.23
N LEU A 204 -2.09 1.14 6.03
CA LEU A 204 -0.82 1.66 6.52
C LEU A 204 -0.41 2.95 5.82
N GLY A 205 -0.71 3.10 4.53
CA GLY A 205 -0.55 4.35 3.77
C GLY A 205 -1.40 5.49 4.35
N VAL A 206 -2.65 5.21 4.77
CA VAL A 206 -3.51 6.18 5.46
C VAL A 206 -2.90 6.59 6.81
N VAL A 207 -2.38 5.63 7.57
CA VAL A 207 -1.70 5.90 8.85
C VAL A 207 -0.46 6.76 8.62
N LEU A 208 0.39 6.43 7.65
CA LEU A 208 1.58 7.20 7.28
C LEU A 208 1.21 8.64 6.92
N TYR A 209 0.23 8.82 6.04
CA TYR A 209 -0.26 10.16 5.67
C TYR A 209 -0.73 10.95 6.89
N GLU A 210 -1.58 10.35 7.75
CA GLU A 210 -2.13 11.03 8.93
C GLU A 210 -1.02 11.44 9.93
N LEU A 211 -0.05 10.56 10.18
CA LEU A 211 1.05 10.85 11.11
C LEU A 211 1.99 11.94 10.59
N LEU A 212 2.17 12.06 9.27
CA LEU A 212 2.98 13.11 8.67
C LEU A 212 2.27 14.46 8.65
N VAL A 213 0.98 14.48 8.28
CA VAL A 213 0.21 15.72 8.00
C VAL A 213 -0.61 16.17 9.20
N GLY A 214 -0.99 15.26 10.08
CA GLY A 214 -1.93 15.51 11.18
C GLY A 214 -3.40 15.49 10.74
N LYS A 215 -3.70 15.01 9.54
CA LYS A 215 -5.06 14.90 8.99
C LYS A 215 -5.17 13.63 8.14
N LYS A 216 -6.35 13.01 8.18
CA LYS A 216 -6.63 11.86 7.32
C LYS A 216 -6.81 12.28 5.85
N PRO A 217 -6.38 11.45 4.89
CA PRO A 217 -6.48 11.78 3.46
C PRO A 217 -7.93 11.80 2.94
N PHE A 218 -8.85 11.03 3.53
CA PHE A 218 -10.19 10.78 3.00
C PHE A 218 -11.32 11.11 3.99
N GLU A 219 -11.11 11.98 4.97
CA GLU A 219 -12.14 12.32 5.95
C GLU A 219 -13.30 13.10 5.31
N GLY A 220 -14.53 12.59 5.43
CA GLY A 220 -15.77 13.24 5.00
C GLY A 220 -16.57 13.77 6.20
N LYS A 221 -17.67 14.47 5.93
CA LYS A 221 -18.57 15.01 6.96
C LYS A 221 -19.33 13.90 7.70
N ASP A 222 -19.56 12.79 7.01
CA ASP A 222 -20.21 11.60 7.53
C ASP A 222 -19.55 10.31 7.00
N ILE A 223 -20.08 9.17 7.40
CA ILE A 223 -19.58 7.85 7.00
C ILE A 223 -19.71 7.64 5.49
N HIS A 224 -20.82 8.08 4.88
CA HIS A 224 -21.08 7.88 3.46
C HIS A 224 -20.11 8.69 2.60
N GLU A 225 -19.90 9.96 2.95
CA GLU A 225 -18.92 10.81 2.27
C GLU A 225 -17.50 10.26 2.46
N THR A 226 -17.16 9.75 3.65
CA THR A 226 -15.85 9.14 3.90
C THR A 226 -15.62 7.92 3.00
N VAL A 227 -16.60 7.02 2.90
CA VAL A 227 -16.56 5.84 2.01
C VAL A 227 -16.45 6.24 0.56
N TYR A 228 -17.23 7.23 0.12
CA TYR A 228 -17.15 7.77 -1.24
C TYR A 228 -15.76 8.32 -1.55
N ARG A 229 -15.16 9.09 -0.63
CA ARG A 229 -13.80 9.64 -0.80
C ARG A 229 -12.74 8.56 -0.85
N ILE A 230 -12.84 7.52 -0.03
CA ILE A 230 -11.93 6.38 -0.06
C ILE A 230 -11.94 5.73 -1.44
N ALA A 231 -13.10 5.55 -2.05
CA ALA A 231 -13.24 4.88 -3.33
C ALA A 231 -12.85 5.76 -4.53
N ASN A 232 -13.14 7.09 -4.48
CA ASN A 232 -13.19 7.90 -5.69
C ASN A 232 -12.31 9.17 -5.66
N VAL A 233 -11.82 9.60 -4.49
CA VAL A 233 -11.10 10.88 -4.39
C VAL A 233 -9.61 10.63 -4.15
N GLU A 234 -8.76 11.27 -4.96
CA GLU A 234 -7.31 11.24 -4.73
C GLU A 234 -6.94 11.99 -3.45
N PRO A 235 -5.92 11.50 -2.69
CA PRO A 235 -5.46 12.21 -1.52
C PRO A 235 -4.82 13.55 -1.92
N ALA A 236 -4.97 14.56 -1.08
CA ALA A 236 -4.23 15.80 -1.30
C ALA A 236 -2.72 15.50 -1.20
N PRO A 237 -1.89 16.06 -2.10
CA PRO A 237 -0.45 15.81 -2.09
C PRO A 237 0.19 16.28 -0.77
N LEU A 238 1.21 15.56 -0.29
CA LEU A 238 1.93 15.92 0.94
C LEU A 238 2.56 17.32 0.83
N SER A 239 3.07 17.67 -0.34
CA SER A 239 3.68 18.98 -0.63
C SER A 239 2.76 20.18 -0.37
N LYS A 240 1.43 19.96 -0.34
CA LYS A 240 0.45 20.98 0.06
C LYS A 240 0.56 21.36 1.54
N PHE A 241 0.95 20.42 2.40
CA PHE A 241 1.01 20.60 3.86
C PHE A 241 2.43 20.67 4.39
N LEU A 242 3.36 20.04 3.66
CA LEU A 242 4.78 19.92 3.98
C LEU A 242 5.59 20.37 2.75
N PRO A 243 5.85 21.68 2.59
CA PRO A 243 6.50 22.23 1.39
C PRO A 243 7.88 21.63 1.11
N ASP A 244 8.58 21.21 2.16
CA ASP A 244 9.94 20.66 2.09
C ASP A 244 9.96 19.13 2.01
N VAL A 245 8.79 18.49 1.84
CA VAL A 245 8.74 17.04 1.69
C VAL A 245 9.40 16.64 0.36
N GLY A 246 10.35 15.71 0.44
CA GLY A 246 11.00 15.17 -0.76
C GLY A 246 10.01 14.44 -1.67
N GLY A 247 10.19 14.59 -3.00
CA GLY A 247 9.31 13.93 -3.99
C GLY A 247 9.23 12.41 -3.83
N GLY A 248 10.27 11.78 -3.27
CA GLY A 248 10.31 10.36 -2.94
C GLY A 248 9.24 9.96 -1.93
N LEU A 249 9.12 10.69 -0.82
CA LEU A 249 8.13 10.38 0.21
C LEU A 249 6.70 10.62 -0.30
N GLU A 250 6.48 11.70 -1.04
CA GLU A 250 5.19 11.96 -1.67
C GLU A 250 4.78 10.83 -2.62
N TYR A 251 5.71 10.37 -3.46
CA TYR A 251 5.50 9.23 -4.36
C TYR A 251 5.12 7.95 -3.60
N ILE A 252 5.85 7.62 -2.52
CA ILE A 252 5.60 6.42 -1.71
C ILE A 252 4.18 6.42 -1.14
N VAL A 253 3.79 7.55 -0.55
CA VAL A 253 2.46 7.71 0.05
C VAL A 253 1.36 7.63 -1.00
N GLN A 254 1.50 8.34 -2.13
CA GLN A 254 0.53 8.28 -3.22
C GLN A 254 0.35 6.87 -3.73
N ARG A 255 1.44 6.12 -3.95
CA ARG A 255 1.39 4.74 -4.45
C ARG A 255 0.74 3.78 -3.44
N ALA A 256 0.99 3.93 -2.14
CA ALA A 256 0.31 3.13 -1.12
C ALA A 256 -1.21 3.40 -1.10
N LEU A 257 -1.64 4.62 -1.47
CA LEU A 257 -3.03 5.07 -1.48
C LEU A 257 -3.74 4.96 -2.83
N GLU A 258 -3.16 4.29 -3.83
CA GLU A 258 -3.81 4.03 -5.12
C GLU A 258 -5.12 3.26 -4.93
N LYS A 259 -6.14 3.64 -5.72
CA LYS A 259 -7.49 3.06 -5.58
C LYS A 259 -7.54 1.62 -6.08
N ASP A 260 -6.93 1.36 -7.23
CA ASP A 260 -6.76 0.00 -7.73
C ASP A 260 -5.59 -0.67 -7.00
N LYS A 261 -5.86 -1.82 -6.39
CA LYS A 261 -4.85 -2.61 -5.68
C LYS A 261 -3.72 -3.11 -6.59
N ILE A 262 -3.93 -3.17 -7.91
CA ILE A 262 -2.89 -3.54 -8.89
C ILE A 262 -1.81 -2.46 -8.96
N ASP A 263 -2.17 -1.19 -8.74
CA ASP A 263 -1.26 -0.05 -8.84
C ASP A 263 -0.49 0.23 -7.55
N ARG A 264 -0.94 -0.36 -6.43
CA ARG A 264 -0.26 -0.29 -5.13
C ARG A 264 1.05 -1.08 -5.13
N TYR A 265 1.77 -1.02 -4.04
CA TYR A 265 2.79 -2.00 -3.72
C TYR A 265 2.16 -3.40 -3.68
N GLN A 266 2.82 -4.40 -4.25
CA GLN A 266 2.23 -5.74 -4.32
C GLN A 266 2.49 -6.55 -3.05
N THR A 267 3.58 -6.26 -2.36
CA THR A 267 3.88 -6.80 -1.03
C THR A 267 4.13 -5.64 -0.05
N ILE A 268 3.96 -5.92 1.23
CA ILE A 268 4.23 -4.92 2.26
C ILE A 268 5.74 -4.64 2.39
N LEU A 269 6.60 -5.57 2.00
CA LEU A 269 8.05 -5.37 1.95
C LEU A 269 8.44 -4.40 0.84
N ASP A 270 7.73 -4.38 -0.30
CA ASP A 270 7.99 -3.37 -1.34
C ASP A 270 7.81 -1.94 -0.80
N LEU A 271 6.85 -1.73 0.11
CA LEU A 271 6.67 -0.45 0.80
C LEU A 271 7.83 -0.16 1.76
N ALA A 272 8.27 -1.17 2.54
CA ALA A 272 9.40 -1.03 3.45
C ALA A 272 10.69 -0.68 2.69
N GLU A 273 10.97 -1.37 1.58
CA GLU A 273 12.13 -1.11 0.72
C GLU A 273 12.11 0.30 0.11
N ALA A 274 10.93 0.79 -0.26
CA ALA A 274 10.78 2.15 -0.77
C ALA A 274 11.05 3.23 0.30
N ILE A 275 10.72 2.96 1.56
CA ILE A 275 10.93 3.89 2.69
C ILE A 275 12.39 3.92 3.15
N LEU A 276 13.10 2.79 3.09
CA LEU A 276 14.42 2.61 3.68
C LEU A 276 15.49 3.64 3.22
N PRO A 277 15.57 4.03 1.92
CA PRO A 277 16.51 5.06 1.46
C PRO A 277 16.27 6.42 2.11
N ILE A 278 15.02 6.78 2.38
CA ILE A 278 14.66 8.04 3.04
C ILE A 278 15.13 8.03 4.49
N ILE A 279 14.87 6.93 5.23
CA ILE A 279 15.33 6.76 6.61
C ILE A 279 16.87 6.88 6.70
N LYS A 280 17.59 6.28 5.75
CA LYS A 280 19.06 6.30 5.72
C LYS A 280 19.66 7.63 5.26
N GLY A 281 18.84 8.60 4.85
CA GLY A 281 19.33 9.85 4.27
C GLY A 281 20.12 9.66 2.96
N THR A 282 20.00 8.47 2.35
CA THR A 282 20.63 8.14 1.06
C THR A 282 19.74 8.50 -0.12
N ASP A 283 18.52 8.94 0.18
CA ASP A 283 17.64 9.51 -0.82
C ASP A 283 18.19 10.87 -1.27
N SER A 284 18.99 10.84 -2.34
CA SER A 284 19.56 12.04 -2.99
C SER A 284 18.49 12.86 -3.73
N SER A 285 17.23 12.71 -3.39
CA SER A 285 16.08 13.33 -4.05
C SER A 285 15.80 14.76 -3.58
N GLN A 286 16.80 15.62 -3.54
CA GLN A 286 16.57 17.00 -3.91
C GLN A 286 16.39 17.06 -5.44
N LEU A 287 15.33 16.40 -5.93
CA LEU A 287 14.90 16.57 -7.30
C LEU A 287 14.49 18.01 -7.51
N ASP A 288 14.99 18.60 -8.57
CA ASP A 288 14.45 19.87 -9.01
C ASP A 288 12.96 19.67 -9.40
N LYS A 289 12.21 20.78 -9.42
CA LYS A 289 10.77 20.75 -9.76
C LYS A 289 10.52 20.15 -11.17
N GLN A 290 11.53 20.14 -12.03
CA GLN A 290 11.46 19.63 -13.38
C GLN A 290 11.49 18.10 -13.41
N ASP A 291 12.36 17.49 -12.61
CA ASP A 291 12.45 16.02 -12.51
C ASP A 291 11.23 15.41 -11.79
N GLN A 292 10.67 16.11 -10.79
CA GLN A 292 9.39 15.73 -10.19
C GLN A 292 8.26 15.68 -11.23
N LYS A 293 8.19 16.69 -12.14
CA LYS A 293 7.22 16.67 -13.24
C LYS A 293 7.46 15.51 -14.20
N LYS A 294 8.72 15.21 -14.55
CA LYS A 294 9.07 14.09 -15.41
C LYS A 294 8.63 12.75 -14.80
N ILE A 295 8.89 12.51 -13.50
CA ILE A 295 8.40 11.31 -12.80
C ILE A 295 6.88 11.22 -12.83
N ALA A 296 6.17 12.32 -12.57
CA ALA A 296 4.72 12.35 -12.64
C ALA A 296 4.19 12.01 -14.05
N PHE A 297 4.90 12.39 -15.12
CA PHE A 297 4.56 11.96 -16.47
C PHE A 297 4.80 10.46 -16.67
N LEU A 298 5.98 9.94 -16.26
CA LEU A 298 6.29 8.51 -16.42
C LEU A 298 5.26 7.63 -15.72
N ARG A 299 4.82 7.97 -14.52
CA ARG A 299 3.79 7.23 -13.78
C ARG A 299 2.46 7.08 -14.52
N ARG A 300 2.08 8.06 -15.34
CA ARG A 300 0.84 8.02 -16.13
C ARG A 300 0.95 7.09 -17.34
N LEU A 301 2.15 6.70 -17.73
CA LEU A 301 2.38 5.82 -18.85
C LEU A 301 2.27 4.36 -18.40
N LEU A 302 1.46 3.58 -19.09
CA LEU A 302 1.20 2.18 -18.76
C LEU A 302 2.49 1.35 -18.63
N PHE A 303 3.49 1.63 -19.45
CA PHE A 303 4.79 0.97 -19.41
C PHE A 303 5.54 1.14 -18.09
N PHE A 304 5.45 2.33 -17.46
CA PHE A 304 6.19 2.65 -16.24
C PHE A 304 5.35 2.53 -14.97
N LYS A 305 4.10 2.09 -15.08
CA LYS A 305 3.13 2.05 -14.00
C LYS A 305 3.61 1.26 -12.77
N HIS A 306 4.34 0.17 -13.00
CA HIS A 306 4.82 -0.73 -11.94
C HIS A 306 6.27 -0.47 -11.49
N PHE A 307 6.92 0.59 -12.02
CA PHE A 307 8.30 0.92 -11.63
C PHE A 307 8.32 1.59 -10.25
N GLN A 308 9.34 1.23 -9.46
CA GLN A 308 9.61 1.86 -8.17
C GLN A 308 10.20 3.26 -8.39
N TYR A 309 10.15 4.10 -7.35
CA TYR A 309 10.67 5.46 -7.45
C TYR A 309 12.16 5.51 -7.81
N ASN A 310 12.98 4.69 -7.17
CA ASN A 310 14.41 4.57 -7.46
C ASN A 310 14.68 4.10 -8.91
N GLU A 311 13.86 3.19 -9.43
CA GLU A 311 13.96 2.73 -10.83
C GLU A 311 13.60 3.87 -11.81
N LEU A 312 12.58 4.68 -11.51
CA LEU A 312 12.21 5.85 -12.30
C LEU A 312 13.32 6.92 -12.26
N MET A 313 13.95 7.11 -11.10
CA MET A 313 15.11 7.99 -10.97
C MET A 313 16.30 7.53 -11.80
N GLU A 314 16.56 6.22 -11.82
CA GLU A 314 17.61 5.65 -12.64
C GLU A 314 17.31 5.84 -14.13
N ILE A 315 16.03 5.65 -14.55
CA ILE A 315 15.57 5.94 -15.91
C ILE A 315 15.79 7.41 -16.28
N LEU A 316 15.48 8.35 -15.39
CA LEU A 316 15.72 9.77 -15.64
C LEU A 316 17.19 10.07 -15.91
N ARG A 317 18.11 9.44 -15.16
CA ARG A 317 19.56 9.64 -15.32
C ARG A 317 20.11 9.11 -16.63
N ILE A 318 19.50 8.06 -17.20
CA ILE A 318 19.93 7.42 -18.45
C ILE A 318 19.09 7.86 -19.66
N SER A 319 18.20 8.82 -19.49
CA SER A 319 17.30 9.32 -20.54
C SER A 319 17.55 10.78 -20.89
N ALA A 320 17.35 11.11 -22.17
CA ALA A 320 17.29 12.48 -22.65
C ALA A 320 15.84 12.86 -22.97
N TRP A 321 15.44 14.08 -22.60
CA TRP A 321 14.10 14.60 -22.84
C TRP A 321 14.14 15.75 -23.82
N SER A 322 13.30 15.70 -24.86
CA SER A 322 13.24 16.70 -25.92
C SER A 322 11.81 17.20 -26.13
N TYR A 323 11.67 18.51 -26.26
CA TYR A 323 10.45 19.12 -26.77
C TYR A 323 10.64 19.37 -28.27
N LEU A 324 9.75 18.82 -29.06
CA LEU A 324 9.85 18.83 -30.53
C LEU A 324 8.60 19.46 -31.13
N GLU A 325 8.80 20.36 -32.05
CA GLU A 325 7.70 21.01 -32.78
C GLU A 325 7.13 20.06 -33.84
N ARG A 326 5.91 20.37 -34.26
CA ARG A 326 5.24 19.66 -35.35
C ARG A 326 6.13 19.61 -36.61
N ARG A 327 6.17 18.47 -37.30
CA ARG A 327 6.98 18.13 -38.46
C ARG A 327 8.46 17.89 -38.18
N THR A 328 8.91 17.94 -36.95
CA THR A 328 10.29 17.57 -36.60
C THR A 328 10.46 16.04 -36.70
N GLN A 329 11.54 15.58 -37.34
CA GLN A 329 11.91 14.17 -37.34
C GLN A 329 12.42 13.77 -35.95
N ILE A 330 11.79 12.78 -35.34
CA ILE A 330 12.13 12.24 -34.01
C ILE A 330 13.16 11.12 -34.15
N MET A 331 12.95 10.21 -35.10
CA MET A 331 13.79 9.06 -35.34
C MET A 331 13.96 8.86 -36.86
N GLY A 332 15.20 8.67 -37.29
CA GLY A 332 15.56 8.34 -38.65
C GLY A 332 16.00 6.89 -38.81
N SER A 333 16.47 6.55 -40.00
CA SER A 333 17.05 5.23 -40.34
C SER A 333 18.55 5.14 -40.05
N ASP A 334 19.10 5.98 -39.17
CA ASP A 334 20.51 5.97 -38.79
C ASP A 334 20.84 4.66 -38.02
N PRO A 335 21.75 3.82 -38.55
CA PRO A 335 22.16 2.59 -37.87
C PRO A 335 22.92 2.83 -36.54
N ALA A 336 23.52 4.00 -36.37
CA ALA A 336 24.26 4.37 -35.19
C ALA A 336 23.36 4.81 -34.02
N ASP A 337 22.10 5.11 -34.30
CA ASP A 337 21.13 5.48 -33.27
C ASP A 337 20.75 4.28 -32.40
N ASN A 338 21.17 4.30 -31.12
CA ASN A 338 20.99 3.24 -30.15
C ASN A 338 20.05 3.67 -29.01
N HIS A 339 18.96 4.37 -29.35
CA HIS A 339 17.98 4.85 -28.37
C HIS A 339 16.64 4.11 -28.51
N ILE A 340 15.97 3.94 -27.39
CA ILE A 340 14.57 3.55 -27.30
C ILE A 340 13.78 4.82 -26.96
N TYR A 341 12.77 5.13 -27.74
CA TYR A 341 11.99 6.35 -27.61
C TYR A 341 10.63 6.08 -26.98
N PHE A 342 10.18 7.00 -26.14
CA PHE A 342 8.83 7.02 -25.58
C PHE A 342 8.16 8.35 -25.91
N LEU A 343 6.94 8.28 -26.48
CA LEU A 343 6.13 9.47 -26.72
C LEU A 343 5.39 9.85 -25.43
N ILE A 344 5.95 10.81 -24.71
CA ILE A 344 5.43 11.24 -23.40
C ILE A 344 4.16 12.08 -23.56
N GLN A 345 4.13 12.93 -24.60
CA GLN A 345 2.99 13.78 -24.92
C GLN A 345 2.99 14.09 -26.41
N GLY A 346 1.78 14.26 -26.98
CA GLY A 346 1.60 14.59 -28.38
C GLY A 346 1.22 13.40 -29.25
N ARG A 347 1.37 13.54 -30.59
CA ARG A 347 1.15 12.50 -31.60
C ARG A 347 2.31 12.49 -32.56
N ALA A 348 2.75 11.31 -32.97
CA ALA A 348 3.81 11.15 -33.96
C ALA A 348 3.40 10.12 -35.03
N LYS A 349 3.96 10.24 -36.21
CA LYS A 349 3.70 9.39 -37.35
C LYS A 349 4.92 8.52 -37.60
N LEU A 350 4.77 7.20 -37.51
CA LEU A 350 5.76 6.22 -37.90
C LEU A 350 5.52 5.84 -39.34
N THR A 351 6.56 5.85 -40.18
CA THR A 351 6.53 5.45 -41.58
C THR A 351 7.51 4.31 -41.79
N LEU A 352 7.01 3.16 -42.29
CA LEU A 352 7.80 1.95 -42.60
C LEU A 352 7.44 1.46 -44.01
N LYS A 353 8.39 1.49 -44.93
CA LYS A 353 8.21 1.03 -46.34
C LYS A 353 6.97 1.62 -47.05
N GLY A 354 6.60 2.84 -46.72
CA GLY A 354 5.42 3.53 -47.27
C GLY A 354 4.16 3.41 -46.44
N ASP A 355 4.04 2.42 -45.59
CA ASP A 355 2.94 2.30 -44.61
C ASP A 355 3.12 3.29 -43.48
N THR A 356 2.03 3.85 -43.02
CA THR A 356 2.05 4.85 -41.94
C THR A 356 1.19 4.42 -40.76
N HIS A 357 1.75 4.56 -39.55
CA HIS A 357 1.07 4.30 -38.31
C HIS A 357 1.13 5.53 -37.39
N LEU A 358 0.02 5.90 -36.76
CA LEU A 358 -0.03 7.02 -35.84
C LEU A 358 0.28 6.53 -34.43
N LEU A 359 1.38 7.04 -33.86
CA LEU A 359 1.79 6.77 -32.49
C LEU A 359 1.05 7.72 -31.54
N GLN A 360 0.55 7.13 -30.45
CA GLN A 360 -0.16 7.82 -29.38
C GLN A 360 0.73 8.02 -28.14
N GLN A 361 0.29 8.88 -27.25
CA GLN A 361 0.94 9.08 -25.96
C GLN A 361 1.13 7.74 -25.19
N GLY A 362 2.31 7.51 -24.65
CA GLY A 362 2.68 6.29 -23.94
C GLY A 362 3.25 5.19 -24.82
N GLU A 363 3.23 5.35 -26.16
CA GLU A 363 3.84 4.36 -27.03
C GLU A 363 5.36 4.51 -27.10
N CYS A 364 6.05 3.37 -27.17
CA CYS A 364 7.49 3.32 -27.42
C CYS A 364 7.77 2.85 -28.84
N PHE A 365 8.88 3.31 -29.40
CA PHE A 365 9.36 2.97 -30.73
C PHE A 365 10.89 2.96 -30.78
N GLY A 366 11.44 2.33 -31.82
CA GLY A 366 12.88 2.14 -31.94
C GLY A 366 13.44 0.96 -31.13
N GLU A 367 12.65 0.32 -30.28
CA GLU A 367 13.03 -0.80 -29.44
C GLU A 367 13.45 -2.04 -30.23
N THR A 368 12.83 -2.26 -31.39
CA THR A 368 13.09 -3.45 -32.24
C THR A 368 14.53 -3.48 -32.73
N ALA A 369 15.04 -2.34 -33.18
CA ALA A 369 16.42 -2.22 -33.63
C ALA A 369 17.43 -2.52 -32.51
N VAL A 370 17.12 -2.02 -31.29
CA VAL A 370 17.99 -2.16 -30.12
C VAL A 370 17.95 -3.58 -29.54
N LEU A 371 16.76 -4.14 -29.34
CA LEU A 371 16.59 -5.43 -28.65
C LEU A 371 16.93 -6.61 -29.54
N TYR A 372 16.60 -6.54 -30.84
CA TYR A 372 16.80 -7.63 -31.77
C TYR A 372 17.96 -7.40 -32.77
N LYS A 373 18.75 -6.32 -32.57
CA LYS A 373 19.88 -5.96 -33.45
C LYS A 373 19.48 -5.88 -34.90
N MET A 374 18.30 -5.37 -35.21
CA MET A 374 17.77 -5.22 -36.56
C MET A 374 18.05 -3.80 -37.08
N PRO A 375 18.22 -3.62 -38.42
CA PRO A 375 18.36 -2.27 -39.00
C PRO A 375 17.13 -1.41 -38.71
N ARG A 376 17.36 -0.10 -38.48
CA ARG A 376 16.29 0.88 -38.41
C ARG A 376 15.72 1.17 -39.78
N ASN A 377 14.55 0.64 -40.09
CA ASN A 377 13.89 0.78 -41.38
C ASN A 377 12.67 1.72 -41.34
N ALA A 378 12.40 2.31 -40.21
CA ALA A 378 11.29 3.23 -40.00
C ALA A 378 11.78 4.63 -39.66
N THR A 379 11.01 5.63 -40.08
CA THR A 379 11.17 7.02 -39.63
C THR A 379 9.99 7.43 -38.80
N VAL A 380 10.23 8.29 -37.78
CA VAL A 380 9.17 8.84 -36.93
C VAL A 380 9.23 10.35 -36.98
N THR A 381 8.09 10.97 -37.27
CA THR A 381 7.93 12.43 -37.39
C THR A 381 6.81 12.94 -36.48
N ALA A 382 7.02 14.05 -35.82
CA ALA A 382 6.02 14.70 -34.96
C ALA A 382 4.83 15.24 -35.78
N GLU A 383 3.62 14.77 -35.46
CA GLU A 383 2.37 15.28 -36.06
C GLU A 383 1.73 16.42 -35.26
N SER A 384 2.14 16.59 -34.01
CA SER A 384 1.84 17.73 -33.14
C SER A 384 3.11 18.14 -32.40
N ASN A 385 3.07 19.18 -31.56
CA ASN A 385 4.14 19.40 -30.60
C ASN A 385 4.22 18.20 -29.67
N CYS A 386 5.41 17.65 -29.49
CA CYS A 386 5.67 16.41 -28.78
C CYS A 386 6.69 16.60 -27.64
N ILE A 387 6.50 15.88 -26.57
CA ILE A 387 7.55 15.59 -25.59
C ILE A 387 7.97 14.15 -25.78
N VAL A 388 9.25 13.93 -26.03
CA VAL A 388 9.83 12.61 -26.28
C VAL A 388 10.93 12.35 -25.27
N MET A 389 10.94 11.16 -24.69
CA MET A 389 12.03 10.64 -23.88
C MET A 389 12.79 9.59 -24.67
N ALA A 390 14.11 9.73 -24.76
CA ALA A 390 15.03 8.80 -25.41
C ALA A 390 15.91 8.14 -24.37
N ILE A 391 15.89 6.82 -24.27
CA ILE A 391 16.74 6.03 -23.38
C ILE A 391 17.87 5.40 -24.19
N ASN A 392 19.12 5.68 -23.81
CA ASN A 392 20.27 5.06 -24.45
C ASN A 392 20.42 3.61 -24.02
N ALA A 393 20.40 2.69 -24.98
CA ALA A 393 20.44 1.26 -24.72
C ALA A 393 21.75 0.77 -24.07
N ASN A 394 22.87 1.45 -24.31
CA ASN A 394 24.13 1.08 -23.65
C ASN A 394 24.11 1.51 -22.18
N LEU A 395 23.53 2.65 -21.85
CA LEU A 395 23.33 3.08 -20.46
C LEU A 395 22.34 2.18 -19.74
N LEU A 396 21.26 1.74 -20.42
CA LEU A 396 20.31 0.78 -19.87
C LEU A 396 20.97 -0.56 -19.53
N LYS A 397 21.93 -1.04 -20.32
CA LYS A 397 22.71 -2.26 -20.01
C LYS A 397 23.67 -2.09 -18.82
N GLN A 398 24.01 -0.88 -18.46
CA GLN A 398 24.85 -0.54 -17.29
C GLN A 398 24.02 -0.20 -16.06
N ALA A 399 22.72 -0.09 -16.20
CA ALA A 399 21.77 0.15 -15.12
C ALA A 399 21.69 -1.04 -14.15
N SER A 400 21.01 -0.84 -13.01
CA SER A 400 20.82 -1.92 -12.03
C SER A 400 20.16 -3.15 -12.68
N GLU A 401 20.52 -4.35 -12.23
CA GLU A 401 19.94 -5.62 -12.73
C GLU A 401 18.42 -5.62 -12.56
N ALA A 402 17.92 -5.11 -11.42
CA ALA A 402 16.49 -4.97 -11.16
C ALA A 402 15.79 -4.14 -12.24
N LEU A 403 16.36 -2.99 -12.61
CA LEU A 403 15.83 -2.14 -13.67
C LEU A 403 15.83 -2.84 -15.02
N GLN A 404 16.94 -3.49 -15.39
CA GLN A 404 17.06 -4.19 -16.66
C GLN A 404 16.02 -5.30 -16.82
N VAL A 405 15.86 -6.15 -15.78
CA VAL A 405 14.88 -7.26 -15.78
C VAL A 405 13.47 -6.72 -15.92
N LYS A 406 13.14 -5.68 -15.14
CA LYS A 406 11.80 -5.08 -15.16
C LYS A 406 11.49 -4.42 -16.49
N PHE A 407 12.45 -3.70 -17.05
CA PHE A 407 12.33 -3.06 -18.36
C PHE A 407 12.04 -4.07 -19.46
N LEU A 408 12.79 -5.18 -19.49
CA LEU A 408 12.56 -6.28 -20.43
C LEU A 408 11.19 -6.93 -20.23
N ARG A 409 10.79 -7.18 -18.99
CA ARG A 409 9.48 -7.75 -18.65
C ARG A 409 8.33 -6.91 -19.19
N GLU A 410 8.38 -5.58 -19.01
CA GLU A 410 7.33 -4.70 -19.52
C GLU A 410 7.30 -4.66 -21.06
N PHE A 411 8.46 -4.77 -21.72
CA PHE A 411 8.49 -4.96 -23.19
C PHE A 411 7.84 -6.26 -23.63
N TYR A 412 8.13 -7.37 -22.99
CA TYR A 412 7.51 -8.66 -23.30
C TYR A 412 5.99 -8.60 -23.10
N ASN A 413 5.53 -8.06 -21.98
CA ASN A 413 4.11 -7.89 -21.71
C ASN A 413 3.42 -7.08 -22.80
N LYS A 414 4.00 -5.96 -23.21
CA LYS A 414 3.47 -5.12 -24.29
C LYS A 414 3.41 -5.86 -25.62
N LYS A 415 4.44 -6.63 -25.97
CA LYS A 415 4.47 -7.39 -27.22
C LYS A 415 3.44 -8.53 -27.23
N ILE A 416 3.26 -9.22 -26.12
CA ILE A 416 2.22 -10.25 -25.97
C ILE A 416 0.84 -9.64 -26.20
N LEU A 417 0.53 -8.50 -25.56
CA LEU A 417 -0.75 -7.82 -25.75
C LEU A 417 -0.98 -7.38 -27.19
N GLN A 418 0.05 -6.86 -27.87
CA GLN A 418 -0.03 -6.51 -29.30
C GLN A 418 -0.31 -7.73 -30.18
N LEU A 419 0.35 -8.87 -29.91
CA LEU A 419 0.12 -10.12 -30.66
C LEU A 419 -1.30 -10.64 -30.45
N VAL A 420 -1.82 -10.58 -29.21
CA VAL A 420 -3.20 -10.98 -28.90
C VAL A 420 -4.20 -10.09 -29.65
N ASP A 421 -3.99 -8.76 -29.68
CA ASP A 421 -4.88 -7.84 -30.40
C ASP A 421 -4.86 -8.10 -31.93
N VAL A 422 -3.68 -8.32 -32.51
CA VAL A 422 -3.54 -8.68 -33.94
C VAL A 422 -4.25 -9.99 -34.24
N ASN A 423 -4.08 -11.02 -33.42
CA ASN A 423 -4.74 -12.32 -33.62
C ASN A 423 -6.26 -12.19 -33.51
N LEU A 424 -6.77 -11.42 -32.53
CA LEU A 424 -8.20 -11.18 -32.38
C LEU A 424 -8.78 -10.41 -33.58
N LYS A 425 -8.03 -9.46 -34.17
CA LYS A 425 -8.42 -8.78 -35.40
C LYS A 425 -8.47 -9.72 -36.59
N LEU A 426 -7.45 -10.60 -36.76
CA LEU A 426 -7.40 -11.59 -37.83
C LEU A 426 -8.55 -12.60 -37.74
N ILE A 427 -8.92 -13.04 -36.56
CA ILE A 427 -10.09 -13.91 -36.32
C ILE A 427 -11.37 -13.18 -36.71
N ARG A 428 -11.54 -11.92 -36.30
CA ARG A 428 -12.74 -11.12 -36.63
C ARG A 428 -12.89 -10.80 -38.09
N THR A 429 -11.79 -10.65 -38.84
CA THR A 429 -11.79 -10.38 -40.28
C THR A 429 -11.89 -11.65 -41.14
N GLY A 430 -12.00 -12.82 -40.53
CA GLY A 430 -12.19 -14.08 -41.24
C GLY A 430 -10.94 -14.57 -42.01
N THR A 431 -9.78 -13.97 -41.77
CA THR A 431 -8.54 -14.33 -42.49
C THR A 431 -7.88 -15.63 -41.97
N ILE A 432 -8.33 -16.13 -40.78
CA ILE A 432 -7.97 -17.44 -40.23
C ILE A 432 -9.27 -18.20 -39.97
N GLY A 433 -9.94 -18.60 -40.98
CA GLY A 433 -11.09 -19.53 -41.02
C GLY A 433 -10.85 -20.52 -42.10
N GLY A 434 -9.88 -21.39 -41.89
CA GLY A 434 -9.59 -22.49 -42.79
C GLY A 434 -10.74 -23.47 -42.81
N LYS A 435 -11.19 -23.76 -44.03
CA LYS A 435 -12.06 -24.87 -44.38
C LYS A 435 -11.62 -26.16 -43.68
N HIS A 436 -12.53 -26.76 -42.93
CA HIS A 436 -12.70 -28.20 -42.80
C HIS A 436 -14.15 -28.56 -42.98
#